data_9c3c868139e590624dab95b77cfcd17a
#
_entry.id   9c3c868139e590624dab95b77cfcd17a
#
_cell.length_a   1.000
_cell.length_b   1.000
_cell.length_c   1.000
_cell.angle_alpha   90.00
_cell.angle_beta   90.00
_cell.angle_gamma   90.00
#
_symmetry.space_group_name_H-M   'P 1'
#
loop_
_entity.id
_entity.type
_entity.pdbx_description
1 polymer ?
#
loop_
_entity_poly.entity_id
_entity_poly.type
_entity_poly.pdbx_seq_one_letter_code
_entity_poly.pdbx_strand_id
1 'polypeptide(L)'
;MKAILFAAYIDKLLDADLPNLKTIRIGTKALSYWPYKVLTDKDADETLDTFRRIVSKGKHLAIMAHFNHLVELKTGSVKQAIKKMRETGAQIRTQSPLLTHINDDANMWAQMWQKQVDLGCIPYYMFVVRDTGAQHYFGIPLVRAHEIFSNAIKQVSGLARTVRAPCMSVIPGKVQI
;
A
#
# COMPACT_ATOMS: atom_id res chain seq x y z
N MET A 1 -8.37 -13.05 -5.77
CA MET A 1 -9.70 -12.94 -6.45
C MET A 1 -9.45 -13.00 -7.95
N LYS A 2 -10.27 -13.71 -8.72
CA LYS A 2 -10.21 -13.75 -10.20
C LYS A 2 -10.62 -12.38 -10.76
N ALA A 3 -10.00 -11.94 -11.86
CA ALA A 3 -10.28 -10.64 -12.45
C ALA A 3 -11.75 -10.47 -12.86
N ILE A 4 -12.37 -11.51 -13.41
CA ILE A 4 -13.78 -11.48 -13.81
C ILE A 4 -14.73 -11.16 -12.65
N LEU A 5 -14.47 -11.72 -11.46
CA LEU A 5 -15.28 -11.40 -10.26
C LEU A 5 -15.01 -9.98 -9.77
N PHE A 6 -13.75 -9.57 -9.83
CA PHE A 6 -13.36 -8.21 -9.46
C PHE A 6 -14.02 -7.19 -10.40
N ALA A 7 -13.95 -7.42 -11.70
CA ALA A 7 -14.61 -6.59 -12.71
C ALA A 7 -16.12 -6.49 -12.46
N ALA A 8 -16.79 -7.61 -12.21
CA ALA A 8 -18.23 -7.61 -11.96
C ALA A 8 -18.63 -6.78 -10.70
N TYR A 9 -17.81 -6.78 -9.63
CA TYR A 9 -18.06 -5.92 -8.48
C TYR A 9 -17.85 -4.43 -8.81
N ILE A 10 -16.80 -4.13 -9.54
CA ILE A 10 -16.49 -2.74 -9.94
C ILE A 10 -17.57 -2.21 -10.89
N ASP A 11 -17.97 -2.98 -11.88
CA ASP A 11 -18.99 -2.56 -12.84
C ASP A 11 -20.33 -2.25 -12.14
N LYS A 12 -20.76 -3.08 -11.18
CA LYS A 12 -21.93 -2.77 -10.33
C LYS A 12 -21.80 -1.46 -9.57
N LEU A 13 -20.60 -1.14 -9.07
CA LEU A 13 -20.36 0.14 -8.36
C LEU A 13 -20.33 1.33 -9.32
N LEU A 14 -19.84 1.15 -10.54
CA LEU A 14 -19.76 2.21 -11.53
C LEU A 14 -21.10 2.50 -12.20
N ASP A 15 -21.95 1.48 -12.34
CA ASP A 15 -23.28 1.60 -12.97
C ASP A 15 -24.36 2.06 -11.96
N ALA A 16 -24.10 1.92 -10.65
CA ALA A 16 -25.00 2.39 -9.62
C ALA A 16 -25.03 3.93 -9.55
N ASP A 17 -26.21 4.50 -9.33
CA ASP A 17 -26.37 5.93 -9.08
C ASP A 17 -25.86 6.29 -7.67
N LEU A 18 -24.55 6.46 -7.56
CA LEU A 18 -23.84 6.79 -6.33
C LEU A 18 -23.10 8.13 -6.49
N PRO A 19 -23.79 9.28 -6.40
CA PRO A 19 -23.20 10.59 -6.71
C PRO A 19 -22.05 10.97 -5.75
N ASN A 20 -22.02 10.41 -4.55
CA ASN A 20 -20.99 10.64 -3.54
C ASN A 20 -19.82 9.68 -3.65
N LEU A 21 -19.88 8.63 -4.48
CA LEU A 21 -18.75 7.72 -4.71
C LEU A 21 -17.72 8.40 -5.60
N LYS A 22 -16.73 9.05 -5.01
CA LYS A 22 -15.64 9.74 -5.74
C LYS A 22 -14.36 8.92 -5.79
N THR A 23 -14.16 8.02 -4.82
CA THR A 23 -12.89 7.26 -4.65
C THR A 23 -13.16 5.79 -4.44
N ILE A 24 -12.41 4.95 -5.14
CA ILE A 24 -12.36 3.50 -4.93
C ILE A 24 -10.98 3.15 -4.38
N ARG A 25 -10.96 2.44 -3.24
CA ARG A 25 -9.72 1.99 -2.60
C ARG A 25 -9.62 0.48 -2.68
N ILE A 26 -8.48 -0.02 -3.13
CA ILE A 26 -8.21 -1.45 -3.25
C ILE A 26 -6.97 -1.78 -2.44
N GLY A 27 -7.13 -2.57 -1.38
CA GLY A 27 -6.02 -3.09 -0.58
C GLY A 27 -5.44 -4.35 -1.22
N THR A 28 -4.12 -4.40 -1.37
CA THR A 28 -3.45 -5.58 -1.92
C THR A 28 -2.05 -5.78 -1.36
N LYS A 29 -1.69 -7.04 -1.16
CA LYS A 29 -0.31 -7.46 -0.92
C LYS A 29 0.33 -8.12 -2.16
N ALA A 30 -0.41 -8.28 -3.26
CA ALA A 30 0.07 -8.97 -4.45
C ALA A 30 1.35 -8.36 -5.02
N LEU A 31 1.51 -7.04 -4.98
CA LEU A 31 2.72 -6.37 -5.47
C LEU A 31 4.00 -6.89 -4.79
N SER A 32 3.94 -7.22 -3.50
CA SER A 32 5.12 -7.69 -2.77
C SER A 32 5.42 -9.19 -2.97
N TYR A 33 4.40 -10.05 -2.97
CA TYR A 33 4.64 -11.50 -3.02
C TYR A 33 4.24 -12.18 -4.32
N TRP A 34 3.38 -11.57 -5.14
CA TRP A 34 2.95 -12.10 -6.44
C TRP A 34 2.73 -10.97 -7.47
N PRO A 35 3.79 -10.22 -7.86
CA PRO A 35 3.67 -9.13 -8.83
C PRO A 35 3.20 -9.61 -10.21
N TYR A 36 3.35 -10.89 -10.49
CA TYR A 36 2.87 -11.55 -11.71
C TYR A 36 1.36 -11.44 -11.90
N LYS A 37 0.59 -11.17 -10.82
CA LYS A 37 -0.85 -10.89 -10.89
C LYS A 37 -1.23 -9.82 -11.91
N VAL A 38 -0.36 -8.84 -12.12
CA VAL A 38 -0.56 -7.75 -13.10
C VAL A 38 0.47 -7.77 -14.23
N LEU A 39 1.35 -8.77 -14.28
CA LEU A 39 2.36 -8.89 -15.32
C LEU A 39 2.04 -10.01 -16.31
N THR A 40 1.84 -11.22 -15.84
CA THR A 40 1.81 -12.44 -16.65
C THR A 40 0.72 -13.45 -16.27
N ASP A 41 -0.05 -13.23 -15.21
CA ASP A 41 -1.22 -14.06 -14.91
C ASP A 41 -2.21 -14.00 -16.09
N LYS A 42 -2.95 -15.06 -16.31
CA LYS A 42 -3.91 -15.18 -17.44
C LYS A 42 -4.95 -14.07 -17.47
N ASP A 43 -5.24 -13.47 -16.32
CA ASP A 43 -6.21 -12.40 -16.12
C ASP A 43 -5.56 -11.05 -15.77
N ALA A 44 -4.26 -10.89 -16.07
CA ALA A 44 -3.51 -9.67 -15.75
C ALA A 44 -4.07 -8.45 -16.49
N ASP A 45 -4.27 -8.58 -17.79
CA ASP A 45 -4.78 -7.49 -18.62
C ASP A 45 -6.21 -7.09 -18.24
N GLU A 46 -7.09 -8.06 -17.95
CA GLU A 46 -8.45 -7.81 -17.48
C GLU A 46 -8.45 -7.04 -16.13
N THR A 47 -7.51 -7.37 -15.25
CA THR A 47 -7.32 -6.63 -13.98
C THR A 47 -6.93 -5.18 -14.25
N LEU A 48 -5.95 -4.93 -15.12
CA LEU A 48 -5.49 -3.59 -15.47
C LEU A 48 -6.56 -2.79 -16.23
N ASP A 49 -7.33 -3.44 -17.10
CA ASP A 49 -8.45 -2.80 -17.81
C ASP A 49 -9.56 -2.38 -16.85
N THR A 50 -9.81 -3.18 -15.81
CA THR A 50 -10.75 -2.77 -14.76
C THR A 50 -10.26 -1.52 -14.02
N PHE A 51 -8.95 -1.39 -13.75
CA PHE A 51 -8.39 -0.16 -13.19
C PHE A 51 -8.55 1.04 -14.12
N ARG A 52 -8.28 0.88 -15.42
CA ARG A 52 -8.49 1.94 -16.43
C ARG A 52 -9.95 2.37 -16.50
N ARG A 53 -10.91 1.43 -16.43
CA ARG A 53 -12.35 1.74 -16.41
C ARG A 53 -12.73 2.59 -15.19
N ILE A 54 -12.24 2.26 -14.00
CA ILE A 54 -12.48 3.09 -12.80
C ILE A 54 -12.04 4.53 -13.05
N VAL A 55 -10.82 4.71 -13.55
CA VAL A 55 -10.25 6.05 -13.79
C VAL A 55 -10.98 6.78 -14.92
N SER A 56 -11.31 6.10 -16.03
CA SER A 56 -12.03 6.70 -17.17
C SER A 56 -13.44 7.17 -16.82
N LYS A 57 -14.06 6.56 -15.79
CA LYS A 57 -15.34 7.01 -15.21
C LYS A 57 -15.18 8.19 -14.21
N GLY A 58 -14.02 8.83 -14.19
CA GLY A 58 -13.73 9.98 -13.33
C GLY A 58 -13.60 9.65 -11.84
N LYS A 59 -13.46 8.38 -11.46
CA LYS A 59 -13.26 7.99 -10.07
C LYS A 59 -11.76 7.98 -9.72
N HIS A 60 -11.41 8.47 -8.54
CA HIS A 60 -10.05 8.34 -8.02
C HIS A 60 -9.79 6.89 -7.58
N LEU A 61 -8.83 6.23 -8.23
CA LEU A 61 -8.41 4.88 -7.86
C LEU A 61 -7.17 4.93 -6.98
N ALA A 62 -7.30 4.48 -5.73
CA ALA A 62 -6.21 4.37 -4.78
C ALA A 62 -5.89 2.89 -4.48
N ILE A 63 -4.71 2.44 -4.88
CA ILE A 63 -4.20 1.11 -4.52
C ILE A 63 -3.44 1.23 -3.20
N MET A 64 -3.90 0.52 -2.18
CA MET A 64 -3.22 0.42 -0.89
C MET A 64 -2.28 -0.77 -0.91
N ALA A 65 -1.06 -0.53 -1.36
CA ALA A 65 -0.04 -1.56 -1.52
C ALA A 65 0.68 -1.84 -0.19
N HIS A 66 0.85 -3.12 0.13
CA HIS A 66 1.47 -3.55 1.36
C HIS A 66 2.90 -4.05 1.10
N PHE A 67 3.89 -3.38 1.69
CA PHE A 67 5.30 -3.75 1.65
C PHE A 67 5.87 -3.76 3.05
N ASN A 68 6.41 -4.88 3.49
CA ASN A 68 6.99 -5.02 4.83
C ASN A 68 8.48 -4.67 4.89
N HIS A 69 9.20 -4.79 3.80
CA HIS A 69 10.64 -4.61 3.79
C HIS A 69 11.15 -4.04 2.46
N LEU A 70 12.24 -3.28 2.53
CA LEU A 70 12.90 -2.68 1.37
C LEU A 70 13.25 -3.70 0.27
N VAL A 71 13.61 -4.93 0.64
CA VAL A 71 13.96 -6.00 -0.31
C VAL A 71 12.82 -6.29 -1.29
N GLU A 72 11.57 -6.22 -0.85
CA GLU A 72 10.40 -6.43 -1.72
C GLU A 72 10.35 -5.43 -2.91
N LEU A 73 10.88 -4.23 -2.73
CA LEU A 73 10.91 -3.17 -3.75
C LEU A 73 12.12 -3.25 -4.71
N LYS A 74 13.07 -4.15 -4.46
CA LYS A 74 14.30 -4.26 -5.26
C LYS A 74 14.14 -5.10 -6.52
N THR A 75 13.18 -6.02 -6.55
CA THR A 75 13.01 -6.96 -7.66
C THR A 75 12.51 -6.27 -8.93
N GLY A 76 12.97 -6.74 -10.10
CA GLY A 76 12.56 -6.20 -11.40
C GLY A 76 11.05 -6.37 -11.64
N SER A 77 10.48 -7.51 -11.23
CA SER A 77 9.05 -7.78 -11.36
C SER A 77 8.18 -6.82 -10.57
N VAL A 78 8.55 -6.51 -9.32
CA VAL A 78 7.81 -5.52 -8.50
C VAL A 78 7.85 -4.13 -9.12
N LYS A 79 9.03 -3.70 -9.60
CA LYS A 79 9.18 -2.39 -10.28
C LYS A 79 8.29 -2.30 -11.53
N GLN A 80 8.26 -3.35 -12.35
CA GLN A 80 7.41 -3.42 -13.53
C GLN A 80 5.92 -3.44 -13.18
N ALA A 81 5.52 -4.19 -12.15
CA ALA A 81 4.15 -4.25 -11.69
C ALA A 81 3.65 -2.88 -11.19
N ILE A 82 4.46 -2.20 -10.38
CA ILE A 82 4.18 -0.82 -9.94
C ILE A 82 3.99 0.11 -11.15
N LYS A 83 4.91 0.05 -12.13
CA LYS A 83 4.83 0.86 -13.34
C LYS A 83 3.53 0.61 -14.09
N LYS A 84 3.19 -0.66 -14.41
CA LYS A 84 1.96 -1.02 -15.12
C LYS A 84 0.69 -0.56 -14.38
N MET A 85 0.64 -0.70 -13.06
CA MET A 85 -0.51 -0.23 -12.29
C MET A 85 -0.64 1.29 -12.34
N ARG A 86 0.46 2.04 -12.25
CA ARG A 86 0.45 3.50 -12.37
C ARG A 86 0.03 3.98 -13.76
N GLU A 87 0.40 3.27 -14.81
CA GLU A 87 -0.01 3.56 -16.19
C GLU A 87 -1.52 3.45 -16.42
N THR A 88 -2.26 2.81 -15.52
CA THR A 88 -3.74 2.84 -15.54
C THR A 88 -4.35 4.13 -15.02
N GLY A 89 -3.55 5.03 -14.46
CA GLY A 89 -3.99 6.24 -13.75
C GLY A 89 -4.23 6.02 -12.25
N ALA A 90 -4.00 4.81 -11.74
CA ALA A 90 -4.13 4.51 -10.31
C ALA A 90 -3.01 5.19 -9.49
N GLN A 91 -3.34 5.71 -8.33
CA GLN A 91 -2.35 6.14 -7.33
C GLN A 91 -2.02 4.99 -6.39
N ILE A 92 -0.73 4.72 -6.20
CA ILE A 92 -0.28 3.69 -5.27
C ILE A 92 0.13 4.34 -3.95
N ARG A 93 -0.61 4.05 -2.89
CA ARG A 93 -0.27 4.43 -1.51
C ARG A 93 0.24 3.20 -0.79
N THR A 94 1.32 3.34 -0.04
CA THR A 94 1.95 2.21 0.63
C THR A 94 1.62 2.16 2.11
N GLN A 95 1.50 0.96 2.63
CA GLN A 95 1.30 0.73 4.06
C GLN A 95 2.08 -0.49 4.52
N SER A 96 2.48 -0.50 5.78
CA SER A 96 3.18 -1.62 6.39
C SER A 96 2.99 -1.63 7.90
N PRO A 97 2.87 -2.79 8.53
CA PRO A 97 3.05 -2.91 9.98
C PRO A 97 4.53 -2.79 10.35
N LEU A 98 4.80 -2.15 11.46
CA LEU A 98 6.08 -2.20 12.13
C LEU A 98 6.16 -3.51 12.93
N LEU A 99 7.14 -4.32 12.60
CA LEU A 99 7.28 -5.70 13.08
C LEU A 99 8.67 -5.92 13.66
N THR A 100 8.75 -6.33 14.92
CA THR A 100 9.99 -6.84 15.52
C THR A 100 10.56 -7.97 14.65
N HIS A 101 11.87 -8.05 14.51
CA HIS A 101 12.63 -9.02 13.70
C HIS A 101 12.53 -8.86 12.18
N ILE A 102 11.64 -8.01 11.67
CA ILE A 102 11.43 -7.84 10.23
C ILE A 102 11.88 -6.46 9.76
N ASN A 103 11.39 -5.41 10.41
CA ASN A 103 11.58 -4.04 9.97
C ASN A 103 11.69 -3.03 11.13
N ASP A 104 12.18 -3.46 12.28
CA ASP A 104 12.34 -2.63 13.49
C ASP A 104 13.62 -1.76 13.48
N ASP A 105 13.99 -1.28 12.31
CA ASP A 105 15.15 -0.42 12.04
C ASP A 105 14.76 0.88 11.30
N ALA A 106 15.20 2.02 11.82
CA ALA A 106 14.87 3.34 11.27
C ALA A 106 15.47 3.57 9.88
N ASN A 107 16.71 3.08 9.63
CA ASN A 107 17.37 3.27 8.34
C ASN A 107 16.68 2.45 7.25
N MET A 108 16.23 1.23 7.59
CA MET A 108 15.46 0.40 6.68
C MET A 108 14.15 1.12 6.27
N TRP A 109 13.41 1.73 7.21
CA TRP A 109 12.19 2.49 6.90
C TRP A 109 12.48 3.71 6.03
N ALA A 110 13.52 4.48 6.35
CA ALA A 110 13.91 5.64 5.54
C ALA A 110 14.21 5.23 4.10
N GLN A 111 15.04 4.20 3.90
CA GLN A 111 15.37 3.68 2.57
C GLN A 111 14.14 3.11 1.85
N MET A 112 13.24 2.44 2.57
CA MET A 112 12.00 1.90 1.99
C MET A 112 11.10 3.04 1.51
N TRP A 113 10.89 4.10 2.27
CA TRP A 113 10.09 5.25 1.87
C TRP A 113 10.71 6.02 0.69
N GLN A 114 12.02 6.23 0.70
CA GLN A 114 12.74 6.81 -0.45
C GLN A 114 12.52 5.96 -1.69
N LYS A 115 12.68 4.64 -1.58
CA LYS A 115 12.48 3.73 -2.71
C LYS A 115 11.05 3.70 -3.22
N GLN A 116 10.07 3.81 -2.34
CA GLN A 116 8.66 3.94 -2.72
C GLN A 116 8.42 5.22 -3.54
N VAL A 117 8.98 6.35 -3.10
CA VAL A 117 8.88 7.62 -3.84
C VAL A 117 9.57 7.54 -5.20
N ASP A 118 10.78 6.95 -5.30
CA ASP A 118 11.48 6.73 -6.58
C ASP A 118 10.62 5.93 -7.58
N LEU A 119 9.84 4.99 -7.08
CA LEU A 119 8.92 4.18 -7.88
C LEU A 119 7.57 4.88 -8.15
N GLY A 120 7.41 6.11 -7.63
CA GLY A 120 6.20 6.92 -7.78
C GLY A 120 5.03 6.43 -6.91
N CYS A 121 5.34 5.74 -5.82
CA CYS A 121 4.38 5.43 -4.77
C CYS A 121 4.36 6.53 -3.71
N ILE A 122 3.29 6.60 -2.95
CA ILE A 122 3.10 7.58 -1.87
C ILE A 122 3.16 6.82 -0.55
N PRO A 123 4.21 6.98 0.27
CA PRO A 123 4.25 6.44 1.63
C PRO A 123 3.05 6.95 2.44
N TYR A 124 2.28 6.05 3.09
CA TYR A 124 1.02 6.48 3.68
C TYR A 124 0.81 6.05 5.12
N TYR A 125 1.01 4.76 5.46
CA TYR A 125 0.86 4.29 6.83
C TYR A 125 2.03 3.42 7.30
N MET A 126 2.48 3.69 8.52
CA MET A 126 3.23 2.77 9.37
C MET A 126 2.31 2.34 10.51
N PHE A 127 1.91 1.08 10.55
CA PHE A 127 1.00 0.57 11.57
C PHE A 127 1.76 -0.05 12.74
N VAL A 128 1.25 0.15 13.94
CA VAL A 128 1.64 -0.66 15.10
C VAL A 128 0.77 -1.91 15.13
N VAL A 129 1.38 -3.07 15.38
CA VAL A 129 0.69 -4.35 15.51
C VAL A 129 -0.22 -4.31 16.74
N ARG A 130 -1.44 -4.75 16.54
CA ARG A 130 -2.44 -4.93 17.60
C ARG A 130 -2.64 -6.41 17.92
N ASP A 131 -3.74 -6.70 18.59
CA ASP A 131 -4.27 -7.98 19.05
C ASP A 131 -4.65 -8.95 17.91
N THR A 132 -3.83 -9.05 16.87
CA THR A 132 -4.06 -9.90 15.70
C THR A 132 -2.85 -10.76 15.37
N GLY A 133 -3.08 -12.00 14.98
CA GLY A 133 -2.02 -12.92 14.59
C GLY A 133 -0.99 -13.15 15.70
N ALA A 134 0.27 -13.23 15.34
CA ALA A 134 1.41 -13.48 16.24
C ALA A 134 1.91 -12.17 16.89
N GLN A 135 1.02 -11.38 17.47
CA GLN A 135 1.36 -10.08 18.06
C GLN A 135 2.44 -10.16 19.14
N HIS A 136 2.46 -11.22 19.93
CA HIS A 136 3.47 -11.40 21.01
C HIS A 136 4.89 -11.59 20.46
N TYR A 137 5.00 -12.10 19.22
CA TYR A 137 6.27 -12.27 18.54
C TYR A 137 6.70 -11.03 17.76
N PHE A 138 5.75 -10.36 17.09
CA PHE A 138 6.02 -9.23 16.21
C PHE A 138 5.74 -7.87 16.84
N GLY A 139 5.11 -7.83 17.99
CA GLY A 139 4.75 -6.58 18.66
C GLY A 139 5.98 -5.78 19.08
N ILE A 140 5.86 -4.47 19.05
CA ILE A 140 6.90 -3.54 19.45
C ILE A 140 6.33 -2.54 20.46
N PRO A 141 7.05 -2.16 21.52
CA PRO A 141 6.62 -1.12 22.45
C PRO A 141 6.37 0.21 21.74
N LEU A 142 5.32 0.94 22.13
CA LEU A 142 4.94 2.21 21.48
C LEU A 142 6.06 3.25 21.51
N VAL A 143 6.81 3.34 22.61
CA VAL A 143 7.98 4.23 22.70
C VAL A 143 9.01 3.89 21.63
N ARG A 144 9.31 2.61 21.46
CA ARG A 144 10.25 2.16 20.43
C ARG A 144 9.73 2.42 19.02
N ALA A 145 8.43 2.22 18.79
CA ALA A 145 7.80 2.53 17.50
C ALA A 145 7.94 4.04 17.15
N HIS A 146 7.72 4.91 18.13
CA HIS A 146 7.90 6.36 17.97
C HIS A 146 9.37 6.74 17.71
N GLU A 147 10.34 6.12 18.40
CA GLU A 147 11.77 6.33 18.14
C GLU A 147 12.17 5.95 16.72
N ILE A 148 11.73 4.76 16.25
CA ILE A 148 12.02 4.29 14.89
C ILE A 148 11.44 5.27 13.88
N PHE A 149 10.18 5.66 14.04
CA PHE A 149 9.54 6.62 13.15
C PHE A 149 10.27 7.96 13.14
N SER A 150 10.53 8.53 14.32
CA SER A 150 11.18 9.83 14.46
C SER A 150 12.58 9.86 13.86
N ASN A 151 13.33 8.77 13.97
CA ASN A 151 14.65 8.65 13.38
C ASN A 151 14.60 8.38 11.87
N ALA A 152 13.62 7.63 11.37
CA ALA A 152 13.43 7.39 9.95
C ALA A 152 13.01 8.67 9.20
N ILE A 153 12.02 9.42 9.74
CA ILE A 153 11.47 10.61 9.09
C ILE A 153 12.48 11.75 8.95
N LYS A 154 13.47 11.83 9.86
CA LYS A 154 14.57 12.80 9.75
C LYS A 154 15.48 12.57 8.56
N GLN A 155 15.55 11.34 8.04
CA GLN A 155 16.46 10.93 6.97
C GLN A 155 15.87 11.08 5.56
N VAL A 156 14.60 11.50 5.44
CA VAL A 156 13.89 11.51 4.16
C VAL A 156 13.45 12.91 3.75
N SER A 157 13.30 13.12 2.43
CA SER A 157 12.80 14.37 1.85
C SER A 157 11.29 14.55 2.05
N GLY A 158 10.77 15.74 1.74
CA GLY A 158 9.37 16.10 1.92
C GLY A 158 8.38 15.15 1.25
N LEU A 159 8.67 14.65 0.05
CA LEU A 159 7.79 13.70 -0.66
C LEU A 159 7.65 12.34 0.06
N ALA A 160 8.66 11.93 0.81
CA ALA A 160 8.58 10.72 1.63
C ALA A 160 7.98 10.96 3.02
N ARG A 161 7.81 12.22 3.44
CA ARG A 161 7.22 12.61 4.74
C ARG A 161 5.68 12.62 4.73
N THR A 162 5.05 11.96 3.81
CA THR A 162 3.58 11.81 3.74
C THR A 162 3.04 10.71 4.64
N VAL A 163 3.93 9.94 5.26
CA VAL A 163 3.59 8.83 6.16
C VAL A 163 2.88 9.32 7.42
N ARG A 164 1.73 8.73 7.69
CA ARG A 164 1.06 8.81 8.99
C ARG A 164 1.58 7.69 9.87
N ALA A 165 2.27 8.06 10.96
CA ALA A 165 2.91 7.03 11.77
C ALA A 165 3.34 7.55 13.15
N PRO A 166 3.54 6.66 14.10
CA PRO A 166 2.97 5.32 14.12
C PRO A 166 1.44 5.37 14.28
N CYS A 167 0.72 4.51 13.59
CA CYS A 167 -0.74 4.47 13.64
C CYS A 167 -1.24 3.14 14.18
N MET A 168 -2.29 3.18 15.00
CA MET A 168 -2.98 2.01 15.50
C MET A 168 -4.46 2.05 15.12
N SER A 169 -5.01 0.92 14.68
CA SER A 169 -6.44 0.80 14.44
C SER A 169 -7.17 0.63 15.78
N VAL A 170 -8.20 1.42 16.02
CA VAL A 170 -9.06 1.37 17.21
C VAL A 170 -10.53 1.41 16.77
N ILE A 171 -11.47 1.15 17.70
CA ILE A 171 -12.91 1.08 17.37
C ILE A 171 -13.41 2.31 16.60
N PRO A 172 -13.13 3.57 16.99
CA PRO A 172 -13.62 4.74 16.26
C PRO A 172 -12.79 5.08 15.00
N GLY A 173 -11.76 4.29 14.64
CA GLY A 173 -10.93 4.57 13.46
C GLY A 173 -9.44 4.31 13.65
N LYS A 174 -8.60 5.29 13.35
CA LYS A 174 -7.14 5.21 13.50
C LYS A 174 -6.63 6.30 14.42
N VAL A 175 -5.85 5.90 15.42
CA VAL A 175 -5.10 6.81 16.28
C VAL A 175 -3.67 6.89 15.77
N GLN A 176 -3.15 8.09 15.66
CA GLN A 176 -1.73 8.36 15.43
C GLN A 176 -1.07 8.59 16.78
N ILE A 177 0.07 7.94 17.00
CA ILE A 177 0.82 7.93 18.27
C ILE A 177 2.00 8.88 18.16
#